data_575fe19050ab13c45533dbf4911c4e67
#
_entry.id   575fe19050ab13c45533dbf4911c4e67
#
_cell.length_a   1.000
_cell.length_b   1.000
_cell.length_c   1.000
_cell.angle_alpha   90.00
_cell.angle_beta   90.00
_cell.angle_gamma   90.00
#
_symmetry.space_group_name_H-M   'P 1'
#
loop_
_entity.id
_entity.type
_entity.pdbx_description
1 polymer ?
#
loop_
_entity_poly.entity_id
_entity_poly.type
_entity_poly.pdbx_seq_one_letter_code
_entity_poly.pdbx_strand_id
1 'polypeptide(L)'
;MAGTHAGRVNRPSPWPWLVPVAALVAGTLFASSVRASQGEDLRTDQAQLPDLIRAQNRTNETRAGQLDDLQGKVDEATAALAPGDLETQKLERQANEIATAAGRTAVRGPALQVTLDDAKLAGGEVPAGADPDDYVIHQQDVQSVVNALWQGGAEAMMLQDQRVISTSAVRCVGNTLILQGRVYSPPYVITAIGARDAMRTALDTDPAVANLRDWSVAVGLGYDVGNVGQQTFPAYSGSIVPEHAEVPAS
;
A
#
# COMPACT_ATOMS: atom_id res chain seq x y z
N MET A 1 28.23 50.06 -85.85
CA MET A 1 27.64 48.87 -85.13
C MET A 1 27.76 49.16 -83.67
N ALA A 2 26.63 49.50 -83.01
CA ALA A 2 26.55 49.88 -81.61
C ALA A 2 26.22 48.70 -80.75
N GLY A 3 27.09 48.31 -79.82
CA GLY A 3 26.90 47.27 -78.88
C GLY A 3 26.25 47.80 -77.58
N THR A 4 25.03 47.41 -77.32
CA THR A 4 24.24 47.78 -76.12
C THR A 4 24.70 46.98 -74.92
N HIS A 5 25.37 47.60 -73.96
CA HIS A 5 25.64 47.01 -72.66
C HIS A 5 24.36 47.08 -71.77
N ALA A 6 23.72 45.96 -71.52
CA ALA A 6 22.62 45.80 -70.52
C ALA A 6 23.23 45.83 -69.11
N GLY A 7 22.96 46.92 -68.38
CA GLY A 7 23.36 47.08 -66.98
C GLY A 7 22.60 46.02 -66.09
N ARG A 8 23.34 45.14 -65.38
CA ARG A 8 22.84 44.26 -64.36
C ARG A 8 22.42 45.09 -63.15
N VAL A 9 21.15 45.16 -62.90
CA VAL A 9 20.59 45.69 -61.64
C VAL A 9 20.96 44.75 -60.49
N ASN A 10 21.89 45.19 -59.67
CA ASN A 10 22.33 44.48 -58.49
C ASN A 10 21.21 44.57 -57.41
N ARG A 11 20.35 43.58 -57.31
CA ARG A 11 19.34 43.50 -56.23
C ARG A 11 20.07 43.22 -54.90
N PRO A 12 19.86 44.05 -53.85
CA PRO A 12 20.45 43.77 -52.53
C PRO A 12 19.98 42.38 -52.00
N SER A 13 20.97 41.56 -51.72
CA SER A 13 20.70 40.23 -51.17
C SER A 13 20.01 40.39 -49.80
N PRO A 14 18.89 39.73 -49.53
CA PRO A 14 18.24 39.75 -48.22
C PRO A 14 18.99 38.98 -47.13
N TRP A 15 20.09 38.30 -47.51
CA TRP A 15 20.89 37.41 -46.68
C TRP A 15 21.42 38.06 -45.39
N PRO A 16 21.96 39.29 -45.38
CA PRO A 16 22.48 39.93 -44.17
C PRO A 16 21.43 40.22 -43.11
N TRP A 17 20.14 40.26 -43.48
CA TRP A 17 19.04 40.43 -42.51
C TRP A 17 18.41 39.10 -42.05
N LEU A 18 18.48 38.04 -42.87
CA LEU A 18 17.96 36.72 -42.53
C LEU A 18 18.80 36.02 -41.46
N VAL A 19 20.12 36.20 -41.47
CA VAL A 19 21.02 35.56 -40.50
C VAL A 19 20.76 36.02 -39.05
N PRO A 20 20.70 37.34 -38.74
CA PRO A 20 20.40 37.76 -37.37
C PRO A 20 18.99 37.42 -36.91
N VAL A 21 17.99 37.40 -37.80
CA VAL A 21 16.63 36.98 -37.48
C VAL A 21 16.59 35.48 -37.14
N ALA A 22 17.23 34.64 -37.94
CA ALA A 22 17.34 33.21 -37.67
C ALA A 22 18.09 32.93 -36.36
N ALA A 23 19.18 33.64 -36.08
CA ALA A 23 19.90 33.53 -34.82
C ALA A 23 19.08 33.97 -33.61
N LEU A 24 18.24 35.00 -33.75
CA LEU A 24 17.36 35.48 -32.69
C LEU A 24 16.23 34.45 -32.39
N VAL A 25 15.63 33.86 -33.43
CA VAL A 25 14.64 32.81 -33.29
C VAL A 25 15.25 31.53 -32.66
N ALA A 26 16.41 31.10 -33.12
CA ALA A 26 17.12 29.98 -32.54
C ALA A 26 17.51 30.23 -31.07
N GLY A 27 18.00 31.43 -30.76
CA GLY A 27 18.34 31.82 -29.39
C GLY A 27 17.15 31.87 -28.44
N THR A 28 16.00 32.37 -28.92
CA THR A 28 14.76 32.36 -28.11
C THR A 28 14.20 30.94 -27.89
N LEU A 29 14.28 30.09 -28.91
CA LEU A 29 13.90 28.68 -28.77
C LEU A 29 14.82 27.93 -27.80
N PHE A 30 16.13 28.22 -27.87
CA PHE A 30 17.08 27.60 -26.93
C PHE A 30 16.89 28.12 -25.50
N ALA A 31 16.64 29.40 -25.31
CA ALA A 31 16.36 29.99 -24.01
C ALA A 31 15.03 29.51 -23.42
N SER A 32 14.00 29.30 -24.24
CA SER A 32 12.74 28.72 -23.81
C SER A 32 12.88 27.23 -23.44
N SER A 33 13.69 26.48 -24.22
CA SER A 33 14.00 25.06 -23.91
C SER A 33 14.79 24.92 -22.62
N VAL A 34 15.76 25.78 -22.34
CA VAL A 34 16.52 25.82 -21.08
C VAL A 34 15.60 26.18 -19.89
N ARG A 35 14.68 27.12 -20.08
CA ARG A 35 13.70 27.46 -19.06
C ARG A 35 12.69 26.33 -18.79
N ALA A 36 12.24 25.64 -19.82
CA ALA A 36 11.40 24.48 -19.70
C ALA A 36 12.13 23.31 -19.00
N SER A 37 13.41 23.10 -19.31
CA SER A 37 14.22 22.05 -18.64
C SER A 37 14.64 22.40 -17.21
N GLN A 38 14.66 23.67 -16.83
CA GLN A 38 14.90 24.09 -15.44
C GLN A 38 13.64 24.16 -14.60
N GLY A 39 12.44 24.10 -15.21
CA GLY A 39 11.16 24.13 -14.51
C GLY A 39 10.56 22.76 -14.25
N GLU A 40 11.02 21.71 -14.92
CA GLU A 40 10.64 20.33 -14.67
C GLU A 40 11.86 19.57 -14.15
N ASP A 41 12.10 19.73 -12.86
CA ASP A 41 13.00 18.84 -12.14
C ASP A 41 12.34 17.46 -12.10
N LEU A 42 12.83 16.51 -12.91
CA LEU A 42 12.40 15.10 -12.85
C LEU A 42 12.60 14.49 -11.44
N ARG A 43 13.36 15.18 -10.58
CA ARG A 43 13.45 14.89 -9.14
C ARG A 43 12.21 15.33 -8.36
N THR A 44 11.42 16.27 -8.87
CA THR A 44 10.17 16.72 -8.22
C THR A 44 9.09 15.64 -8.30
N ASP A 45 9.07 14.83 -9.37
CA ASP A 45 8.09 13.74 -9.49
C ASP A 45 8.35 12.62 -8.47
N GLN A 46 9.59 12.31 -8.15
CA GLN A 46 9.92 11.33 -7.09
C GLN A 46 9.60 11.86 -5.68
N ALA A 47 9.66 13.16 -5.45
CA ALA A 47 9.27 13.77 -4.18
C ALA A 47 7.73 13.91 -4.05
N GLN A 48 7.00 14.03 -5.16
CA GLN A 48 5.53 14.13 -5.18
C GLN A 48 4.85 12.79 -4.89
N LEU A 49 5.43 11.67 -5.29
CA LEU A 49 4.83 10.34 -5.10
C LEU A 49 4.62 9.98 -3.61
N PRO A 50 5.59 10.15 -2.70
CA PRO A 50 5.37 9.94 -1.27
C PRO A 50 4.30 10.87 -0.69
N ASP A 51 4.22 12.12 -1.14
CA ASP A 51 3.21 13.07 -0.69
C ASP A 51 1.81 12.71 -1.21
N LEU A 52 1.70 12.23 -2.43
CA LEU A 52 0.46 11.71 -3.01
C LEU A 52 -0.02 10.47 -2.24
N ILE A 53 0.88 9.54 -1.93
CA ILE A 53 0.59 8.35 -1.12
C ILE A 53 0.09 8.77 0.27
N ARG A 54 0.75 9.72 0.93
CA ARG A 54 0.31 10.24 2.24
C ARG A 54 -1.05 10.93 2.15
N ALA A 55 -1.30 11.70 1.08
CA ALA A 55 -2.59 12.35 0.86
C ALA A 55 -3.70 11.31 0.63
N GLN A 56 -3.43 10.27 -0.16
CA GLN A 56 -4.36 9.17 -0.40
C GLN A 56 -4.64 8.39 0.89
N ASN A 57 -3.62 8.08 1.67
CA ASN A 57 -3.78 7.40 2.94
C ASN A 57 -4.65 8.23 3.91
N ARG A 58 -4.42 9.54 4.05
CA ARG A 58 -5.28 10.43 4.86
C ARG A 58 -6.73 10.45 4.37
N THR A 59 -6.94 10.45 3.04
CA THR A 59 -8.30 10.37 2.48
C THR A 59 -8.97 9.05 2.83
N ASN A 60 -8.24 7.94 2.76
CA ASN A 60 -8.74 6.63 3.11
C ASN A 60 -9.04 6.51 4.62
N GLU A 61 -8.19 7.08 5.49
CA GLU A 61 -8.46 7.18 6.94
C GLU A 61 -9.74 7.96 7.23
N THR A 62 -9.92 9.10 6.58
CA THR A 62 -11.14 9.90 6.74
C THR A 62 -12.38 9.13 6.32
N ARG A 63 -12.30 8.41 5.19
CA ARG A 63 -13.41 7.56 4.70
C ARG A 63 -13.69 6.39 5.63
N ALA A 64 -12.64 5.74 6.16
CA ALA A 64 -12.79 4.67 7.13
C ALA A 64 -13.51 5.16 8.40
N GLY A 65 -13.12 6.32 8.93
CA GLY A 65 -13.81 6.94 10.06
C GLY A 65 -15.26 7.30 9.77
N GLN A 66 -15.57 7.78 8.55
CA GLN A 66 -16.95 8.04 8.13
C GLN A 66 -17.79 6.75 8.04
N LEU A 67 -17.21 5.66 7.56
CA LEU A 67 -17.88 4.36 7.51
C LEU A 67 -18.18 3.83 8.91
N ASP A 68 -17.23 3.97 9.84
CA ASP A 68 -17.41 3.55 11.23
C ASP A 68 -18.51 4.35 11.93
N ASP A 69 -18.55 5.68 11.73
CA ASP A 69 -19.63 6.56 12.23
C ASP A 69 -21.01 6.21 11.64
N LEU A 70 -21.06 5.93 10.33
CA LEU A 70 -22.29 5.51 9.66
C LEU A 70 -22.76 4.14 10.14
N GLN A 71 -21.84 3.20 10.33
CA GLN A 71 -22.15 1.89 10.87
C GLN A 71 -22.70 2.00 12.29
N GLY A 72 -22.07 2.81 13.15
CA GLY A 72 -22.57 3.08 14.50
C GLY A 72 -23.98 3.66 14.51
N LYS A 73 -24.29 4.58 13.59
CA LYS A 73 -25.66 5.14 13.44
C LYS A 73 -26.68 4.11 12.96
N VAL A 74 -26.27 3.19 12.08
CA VAL A 74 -27.14 2.08 11.63
C VAL A 74 -27.40 1.13 12.80
N ASP A 75 -26.37 0.77 13.56
CA ASP A 75 -26.49 -0.11 14.73
C ASP A 75 -27.39 0.53 15.81
N GLU A 76 -27.24 1.83 16.09
CA GLU A 76 -28.09 2.59 17.00
C GLU A 76 -29.54 2.66 16.51
N ALA A 77 -29.78 2.93 15.24
CA ALA A 77 -31.11 2.97 14.65
C ALA A 77 -31.79 1.58 14.69
N THR A 78 -31.04 0.52 14.42
CA THR A 78 -31.52 -0.84 14.49
C THR A 78 -31.90 -1.22 15.93
N ALA A 79 -31.03 -0.89 16.91
CA ALA A 79 -31.32 -1.11 18.33
C ALA A 79 -32.56 -0.33 18.81
N ALA A 80 -32.79 0.88 18.27
CA ALA A 80 -33.97 1.68 18.62
C ALA A 80 -35.28 1.08 18.08
N LEU A 81 -35.23 0.31 16.98
CA LEU A 81 -36.39 -0.40 16.42
C LEU A 81 -36.67 -1.74 17.13
N ALA A 82 -35.65 -2.37 17.73
CA ALA A 82 -35.72 -3.68 18.36
C ALA A 82 -36.70 -3.84 19.51
N PRO A 83 -37.01 -2.85 20.37
CA PRO A 83 -37.87 -3.06 21.54
C PRO A 83 -39.32 -3.51 21.26
N GLY A 84 -39.79 -3.36 20.02
CA GLY A 84 -41.17 -3.75 19.65
C GLY A 84 -41.28 -4.97 18.74
N ASP A 85 -40.15 -5.50 18.23
CA ASP A 85 -40.15 -6.57 17.24
C ASP A 85 -39.32 -7.77 17.71
N LEU A 86 -40.01 -8.89 18.04
CA LEU A 86 -39.36 -10.14 18.48
C LEU A 86 -38.47 -10.75 17.41
N GLU A 87 -38.78 -10.55 16.14
CA GLU A 87 -37.99 -11.08 15.03
C GLU A 87 -36.67 -10.33 14.90
N THR A 88 -36.71 -9.01 14.95
CA THR A 88 -35.50 -8.16 14.97
C THR A 88 -34.58 -8.51 16.13
N GLN A 89 -35.11 -8.68 17.34
CA GLN A 89 -34.32 -9.10 18.52
C GLN A 89 -33.69 -10.49 18.34
N LYS A 90 -34.38 -11.42 17.67
CA LYS A 90 -33.80 -12.74 17.36
C LYS A 90 -32.64 -12.62 16.36
N LEU A 91 -32.79 -11.85 15.31
CA LEU A 91 -31.77 -11.62 14.31
C LEU A 91 -30.55 -10.92 14.90
N GLU A 92 -30.75 -9.92 15.75
CA GLU A 92 -29.66 -9.25 16.47
C GLU A 92 -28.87 -10.22 17.36
N ARG A 93 -29.56 -11.09 18.11
CA ARG A 93 -28.87 -12.12 18.91
C ARG A 93 -28.03 -13.04 18.03
N GLN A 94 -28.60 -13.53 16.92
CA GLN A 94 -27.87 -14.39 15.99
C GLN A 94 -26.66 -13.65 15.35
N ALA A 95 -26.82 -12.39 14.97
CA ALA A 95 -25.72 -11.58 14.46
C ALA A 95 -24.62 -11.40 15.50
N ASN A 96 -24.97 -11.12 16.75
CA ASN A 96 -24.01 -10.95 17.85
C ASN A 96 -23.26 -12.25 18.19
N GLU A 97 -23.92 -13.42 18.09
CA GLU A 97 -23.28 -14.72 18.30
C GLU A 97 -22.13 -14.98 17.30
N ILE A 98 -22.29 -14.55 16.06
CA ILE A 98 -21.28 -14.76 15.01
C ILE A 98 -20.33 -13.55 14.83
N ALA A 99 -20.64 -12.41 15.42
CA ALA A 99 -19.90 -11.16 15.22
C ALA A 99 -18.40 -11.30 15.59
N THR A 100 -18.10 -12.01 16.66
CA THR A 100 -16.71 -12.22 17.10
C THR A 100 -15.92 -13.05 16.09
N ALA A 101 -16.50 -14.16 15.61
CA ALA A 101 -15.89 -15.01 14.60
C ALA A 101 -15.73 -14.30 13.25
N ALA A 102 -16.67 -13.40 12.92
CA ALA A 102 -16.61 -12.55 11.73
C ALA A 102 -15.64 -11.35 11.87
N GLY A 103 -14.98 -11.20 13.03
CA GLY A 103 -14.08 -10.10 13.30
C GLY A 103 -14.78 -8.75 13.54
N ARG A 104 -16.10 -8.75 13.76
CA ARG A 104 -16.92 -7.52 13.93
C ARG A 104 -16.94 -6.98 15.36
N THR A 105 -16.20 -7.61 16.29
CA THR A 105 -16.07 -7.17 17.67
C THR A 105 -14.60 -6.91 18.01
N ALA A 106 -14.35 -5.95 18.89
CA ALA A 106 -13.05 -5.79 19.48
C ALA A 106 -12.71 -7.02 20.33
N VAL A 107 -11.45 -7.45 20.28
CA VAL A 107 -10.96 -8.61 21.02
C VAL A 107 -9.69 -8.26 21.77
N ARG A 108 -9.47 -8.93 22.92
CA ARG A 108 -8.27 -8.74 23.72
C ARG A 108 -7.69 -10.09 24.13
N GLY A 109 -6.37 -10.22 23.99
CA GLY A 109 -5.71 -11.46 24.38
C GLY A 109 -4.19 -11.36 24.34
N PRO A 110 -3.50 -12.44 24.77
CA PRO A 110 -2.06 -12.55 24.66
C PRO A 110 -1.66 -12.58 23.17
N ALA A 111 -0.63 -11.84 22.80
CA ALA A 111 -0.25 -11.69 21.40
C ALA A 111 1.21 -12.01 21.14
N LEU A 112 1.45 -12.51 19.93
CA LEU A 112 2.74 -12.68 19.29
C LEU A 112 2.85 -11.66 18.16
N GLN A 113 4.03 -11.05 18.00
CA GLN A 113 4.30 -10.11 16.92
C GLN A 113 5.43 -10.63 16.04
N VAL A 114 5.27 -10.51 14.73
CA VAL A 114 6.31 -10.76 13.74
C VAL A 114 6.57 -9.47 12.99
N THR A 115 7.84 -9.09 12.90
CA THR A 115 8.28 -7.90 12.15
C THR A 115 9.15 -8.34 10.99
N LEU A 116 8.80 -7.92 9.79
CA LEU A 116 9.54 -8.16 8.55
C LEU A 116 10.07 -6.83 8.02
N ASP A 117 11.35 -6.77 7.67
CA ASP A 117 11.99 -5.55 7.18
C ASP A 117 12.89 -5.86 5.97
N ASP A 118 13.06 -4.90 5.09
CA ASP A 118 14.00 -5.00 3.98
C ASP A 118 15.45 -5.11 4.52
N ALA A 119 16.32 -5.68 3.71
CA ALA A 119 17.73 -5.83 4.10
C ALA A 119 18.41 -4.45 4.28
N LYS A 120 19.12 -4.29 5.39
CA LYS A 120 19.88 -3.07 5.67
C LYS A 120 21.26 -3.15 5.01
N LEU A 121 21.34 -2.69 3.78
CA LEU A 121 22.56 -2.72 2.99
C LEU A 121 23.58 -1.68 3.49
N ALA A 122 24.81 -2.10 3.67
CA ALA A 122 25.91 -1.20 3.98
C ALA A 122 26.17 -0.27 2.78
N GLY A 123 25.99 1.04 2.97
CA GLY A 123 26.09 2.04 1.91
C GLY A 123 24.79 2.25 1.10
N GLY A 124 23.74 1.47 1.36
CA GLY A 124 22.43 1.62 0.67
C GLY A 124 22.39 1.08 -0.75
N GLU A 125 23.45 0.41 -1.21
CA GLU A 125 23.54 -0.13 -2.58
C GLU A 125 23.53 -1.66 -2.56
N VAL A 126 22.78 -2.24 -3.51
CA VAL A 126 22.75 -3.68 -3.75
C VAL A 126 24.13 -4.12 -4.31
N PRO A 127 24.69 -5.26 -3.83
CA PRO A 127 25.95 -5.77 -4.35
C PRO A 127 25.94 -5.94 -5.87
N ALA A 128 27.07 -5.68 -6.53
CA ALA A 128 27.18 -5.79 -7.97
C ALA A 128 26.86 -7.22 -8.43
N GLY A 129 25.89 -7.37 -9.34
CA GLY A 129 25.46 -8.64 -9.89
C GLY A 129 24.39 -9.39 -9.08
N ALA A 130 23.96 -8.84 -7.95
CA ALA A 130 22.81 -9.34 -7.19
C ALA A 130 21.49 -8.72 -7.70
N ASP A 131 20.38 -9.46 -7.54
CA ASP A 131 19.07 -8.95 -7.89
C ASP A 131 18.55 -8.06 -6.74
N PRO A 132 18.15 -6.80 -7.00
CA PRO A 132 17.55 -5.95 -5.99
C PRO A 132 16.31 -6.54 -5.31
N ASP A 133 15.55 -7.37 -6.02
CA ASP A 133 14.35 -8.01 -5.48
C ASP A 133 14.66 -9.00 -4.34
N ASP A 134 15.86 -9.58 -4.29
CA ASP A 134 16.28 -10.49 -3.21
C ASP A 134 16.41 -9.78 -1.84
N TYR A 135 16.52 -8.46 -1.82
CA TYR A 135 16.79 -7.65 -0.62
C TYR A 135 15.55 -6.95 -0.05
N VAL A 136 14.38 -7.20 -0.60
CA VAL A 136 13.11 -6.60 -0.16
C VAL A 136 12.11 -7.66 0.26
N ILE A 137 11.22 -7.30 1.19
CA ILE A 137 10.11 -8.16 1.62
C ILE A 137 9.00 -8.15 0.57
N HIS A 138 8.58 -9.31 0.15
CA HIS A 138 7.49 -9.52 -0.81
C HIS A 138 6.17 -9.86 -0.14
N GLN A 139 5.08 -9.71 -0.89
CA GLN A 139 3.74 -10.12 -0.45
C GLN A 139 3.71 -11.59 0.01
N GLN A 140 4.39 -12.49 -0.70
CA GLN A 140 4.44 -13.91 -0.36
C GLN A 140 5.05 -14.18 1.01
N ASP A 141 6.01 -13.36 1.45
CA ASP A 141 6.67 -13.47 2.75
C ASP A 141 5.69 -13.10 3.86
N VAL A 142 5.01 -11.96 3.71
CA VAL A 142 3.94 -11.53 4.62
C VAL A 142 2.80 -12.57 4.65
N GLN A 143 2.41 -13.10 3.48
CA GLN A 143 1.36 -14.12 3.37
C GLN A 143 1.74 -15.43 4.08
N SER A 144 3.00 -15.86 3.97
CA SER A 144 3.49 -17.07 4.62
C SER A 144 3.39 -16.95 6.16
N VAL A 145 3.80 -15.82 6.71
CA VAL A 145 3.71 -15.53 8.15
C VAL A 145 2.24 -15.46 8.60
N VAL A 146 1.39 -14.75 7.86
CA VAL A 146 -0.06 -14.66 8.16
C VAL A 146 -0.69 -16.04 8.17
N ASN A 147 -0.41 -16.87 7.16
CA ASN A 147 -0.95 -18.22 7.07
C ASN A 147 -0.46 -19.13 8.20
N ALA A 148 0.84 -19.08 8.52
CA ALA A 148 1.41 -19.86 9.61
C ALA A 148 0.81 -19.47 10.96
N LEU A 149 0.57 -18.18 11.22
CA LEU A 149 -0.09 -17.72 12.45
C LEU A 149 -1.53 -18.20 12.53
N TRP A 150 -2.32 -18.17 11.43
CA TRP A 150 -3.65 -18.74 11.39
C TRP A 150 -3.65 -20.25 11.64
N GLN A 151 -2.74 -20.99 11.03
CA GLN A 151 -2.56 -22.43 11.27
C GLN A 151 -2.15 -22.73 12.71
N GLY A 152 -1.37 -21.83 13.32
CA GLY A 152 -0.98 -21.91 14.73
C GLY A 152 -2.08 -21.54 15.72
N GLY A 153 -3.32 -21.30 15.24
CA GLY A 153 -4.47 -21.02 16.08
C GLY A 153 -4.59 -19.55 16.50
N ALA A 154 -4.15 -18.62 15.65
CA ALA A 154 -4.49 -17.22 15.85
C ALA A 154 -6.01 -17.03 15.84
N GLU A 155 -6.53 -16.28 16.79
CA GLU A 155 -7.98 -15.96 16.93
C GLU A 155 -8.29 -14.59 16.31
N ALA A 156 -7.30 -13.72 16.26
CA ALA A 156 -7.40 -12.40 15.67
C ALA A 156 -6.02 -11.93 15.22
N MET A 157 -5.98 -11.09 14.18
CA MET A 157 -4.73 -10.60 13.63
C MET A 157 -4.85 -9.15 13.19
N MET A 158 -3.77 -8.40 13.39
CA MET A 158 -3.51 -7.09 12.80
C MET A 158 -2.32 -7.20 11.86
N LEU A 159 -2.41 -6.57 10.69
CA LEU A 159 -1.27 -6.25 9.84
C LEU A 159 -1.14 -4.74 9.80
N GLN A 160 -0.05 -4.23 10.29
CA GLN A 160 0.11 -2.81 10.60
C GLN A 160 -1.01 -2.34 11.55
N ASP A 161 -1.75 -1.32 11.18
CA ASP A 161 -2.91 -0.79 11.91
C ASP A 161 -4.26 -1.35 11.43
N GLN A 162 -4.26 -2.36 10.52
CA GLN A 162 -5.47 -2.91 9.96
C GLN A 162 -5.83 -4.26 10.57
N ARG A 163 -7.09 -4.42 11.01
CA ARG A 163 -7.63 -5.73 11.39
C ARG A 163 -7.72 -6.63 10.15
N VAL A 164 -7.16 -7.83 10.26
CA VAL A 164 -7.21 -8.85 9.20
C VAL A 164 -8.30 -9.86 9.51
N ILE A 165 -9.12 -10.18 8.51
CA ILE A 165 -10.13 -11.23 8.52
C ILE A 165 -9.91 -12.16 7.32
N SER A 166 -10.68 -13.25 7.24
CA SER A 166 -10.53 -14.26 6.17
C SER A 166 -10.66 -13.73 4.74
N THR A 167 -11.34 -12.61 4.54
CA THR A 167 -11.52 -11.94 3.23
C THR A 167 -10.54 -10.81 2.99
N SER A 168 -9.66 -10.51 3.94
CA SER A 168 -8.63 -9.48 3.75
C SER A 168 -7.59 -9.93 2.73
N ALA A 169 -7.25 -9.04 1.80
CA ALA A 169 -6.23 -9.28 0.78
C ALA A 169 -5.09 -8.28 0.90
N VAL A 170 -3.87 -8.78 0.88
CA VAL A 170 -2.64 -8.00 0.77
C VAL A 170 -2.16 -8.09 -0.67
N ARG A 171 -1.76 -6.97 -1.26
CA ARG A 171 -1.21 -6.92 -2.62
C ARG A 171 0.07 -6.09 -2.65
N CYS A 172 1.04 -6.52 -3.46
CA CYS A 172 2.23 -5.73 -3.77
C CYS A 172 1.96 -4.69 -4.85
N VAL A 173 2.56 -3.52 -4.68
CA VAL A 173 2.74 -2.54 -5.75
C VAL A 173 4.16 -1.97 -5.61
N GLY A 174 5.06 -2.40 -6.50
CA GLY A 174 6.49 -2.19 -6.32
C GLY A 174 7.00 -2.88 -5.04
N ASN A 175 7.78 -2.17 -4.24
CA ASN A 175 8.29 -2.62 -2.94
C ASN A 175 7.37 -2.24 -1.75
N THR A 176 6.10 -1.93 -2.01
CA THR A 176 5.13 -1.58 -0.96
C THR A 176 3.94 -2.53 -0.96
N LEU A 177 3.28 -2.65 0.18
CA LEU A 177 2.06 -3.42 0.33
C LEU A 177 0.83 -2.52 0.36
N ILE A 178 -0.23 -2.96 -0.31
CA ILE A 178 -1.56 -2.36 -0.19
C ILE A 178 -2.46 -3.30 0.60
N LEU A 179 -3.02 -2.79 1.68
CA LEU A 179 -4.02 -3.46 2.50
C LEU A 179 -5.19 -2.50 2.73
N GLN A 180 -6.40 -2.92 2.40
CA GLN A 180 -7.63 -2.12 2.56
C GLN A 180 -7.53 -0.71 1.95
N GLY A 181 -6.86 -0.60 0.78
CA GLY A 181 -6.67 0.66 0.08
C GLY A 181 -5.60 1.60 0.66
N ARG A 182 -4.88 1.18 1.70
CA ARG A 182 -3.74 1.92 2.26
C ARG A 182 -2.43 1.31 1.82
N VAL A 183 -1.44 2.16 1.56
CA VAL A 183 -0.09 1.76 1.16
C VAL A 183 0.81 1.77 2.39
N TYR A 184 1.54 0.68 2.56
CA TYR A 184 2.50 0.49 3.65
C TYR A 184 3.88 0.18 3.08
N SER A 185 4.89 0.74 3.73
CA SER A 185 6.30 0.44 3.49
C SER A 185 6.86 -0.39 4.65
N PRO A 186 7.96 -1.13 4.46
CA PRO A 186 8.63 -1.83 5.55
C PRO A 186 9.06 -0.86 6.68
N PRO A 187 9.19 -1.34 7.92
CA PRO A 187 8.95 -2.71 8.37
C PRO A 187 7.47 -3.06 8.42
N TYR A 188 7.14 -4.31 8.06
CA TYR A 188 5.78 -4.84 8.15
C TYR A 188 5.59 -5.54 9.49
N VAL A 189 4.60 -5.09 10.25
CA VAL A 189 4.31 -5.60 11.59
C VAL A 189 3.03 -6.40 11.56
N ILE A 190 3.13 -7.69 11.90
CA ILE A 190 2.02 -8.63 11.98
C ILE A 190 1.85 -8.99 13.45
N THR A 191 0.70 -8.72 14.05
CA THR A 191 0.43 -9.04 15.46
C THR A 191 -0.78 -9.96 15.54
N ALA A 192 -0.64 -11.11 16.17
CA ALA A 192 -1.69 -12.12 16.29
C ALA A 192 -2.02 -12.41 17.75
N ILE A 193 -3.31 -12.39 18.10
CA ILE A 193 -3.84 -12.83 19.38
C ILE A 193 -4.13 -14.33 19.29
N GLY A 194 -3.72 -15.12 20.30
CA GLY A 194 -3.95 -16.55 20.37
C GLY A 194 -2.95 -17.27 21.27
N ALA A 195 -2.87 -18.58 21.12
CA ALA A 195 -1.95 -19.45 21.85
C ALA A 195 -0.52 -19.23 21.32
N ARG A 196 0.27 -18.34 21.97
CA ARG A 196 1.58 -17.90 21.52
C ARG A 196 2.57 -19.02 21.19
N ASP A 197 2.60 -20.09 22.01
CA ASP A 197 3.52 -21.20 21.80
C ASP A 197 3.14 -22.02 20.58
N ALA A 198 1.84 -22.23 20.33
CA ALA A 198 1.35 -22.90 19.14
C ALA A 198 1.62 -22.09 17.86
N MET A 199 1.38 -20.76 17.91
CA MET A 199 1.71 -19.85 16.80
C MET A 199 3.22 -19.83 16.50
N ARG A 200 4.07 -19.81 17.54
CA ARG A 200 5.53 -19.89 17.38
C ARG A 200 5.95 -21.21 16.74
N THR A 201 5.39 -22.32 17.22
CA THR A 201 5.66 -23.64 16.64
C THR A 201 5.25 -23.68 15.16
N ALA A 202 4.10 -23.10 14.80
CA ALA A 202 3.65 -23.03 13.41
C ALA A 202 4.61 -22.20 12.55
N LEU A 203 5.06 -21.04 13.01
CA LEU A 203 6.09 -20.25 12.32
C LEU A 203 7.40 -21.03 12.15
N ASP A 204 7.81 -21.81 13.16
CA ASP A 204 9.05 -22.57 13.11
C ASP A 204 9.00 -23.79 12.19
N THR A 205 7.83 -24.34 11.95
CA THR A 205 7.62 -25.58 11.17
C THR A 205 7.07 -25.33 9.77
N ASP A 206 6.56 -24.13 9.46
CA ASP A 206 6.06 -23.80 8.13
C ASP A 206 7.19 -23.69 7.10
N PRO A 207 7.14 -24.44 5.96
CA PRO A 207 8.22 -24.44 4.99
C PRO A 207 8.45 -23.08 4.30
N ALA A 208 7.39 -22.30 4.08
CA ALA A 208 7.52 -20.98 3.43
C ALA A 208 8.15 -19.97 4.39
N VAL A 209 7.82 -20.02 5.68
CA VAL A 209 8.48 -19.23 6.72
C VAL A 209 9.92 -19.67 6.92
N ALA A 210 10.21 -20.97 6.82
CA ALA A 210 11.61 -21.47 6.88
C ALA A 210 12.43 -20.89 5.73
N ASN A 211 11.89 -20.87 4.51
CA ASN A 211 12.54 -20.25 3.35
C ASN A 211 12.81 -18.76 3.59
N LEU A 212 11.84 -18.00 4.11
CA LEU A 212 12.02 -16.60 4.47
C LEU A 212 13.16 -16.40 5.50
N ARG A 213 13.26 -17.29 6.51
CA ARG A 213 14.35 -17.24 7.50
C ARG A 213 15.70 -17.53 6.87
N ASP A 214 15.77 -18.46 5.93
CA ASP A 214 17.01 -18.75 5.20
C ASP A 214 17.47 -17.53 4.38
N TRP A 215 16.53 -16.84 3.71
CA TRP A 215 16.82 -15.56 3.03
C TRP A 215 17.21 -14.45 4.02
N SER A 216 16.56 -14.38 5.18
CA SER A 216 16.95 -13.43 6.25
C SER A 216 18.42 -13.60 6.65
N VAL A 217 18.89 -14.84 6.76
CA VAL A 217 20.30 -15.12 7.05
C VAL A 217 21.20 -14.84 5.83
N ALA A 218 20.76 -15.17 4.62
CA ALA A 218 21.58 -15.09 3.41
C ALA A 218 21.83 -13.66 2.94
N VAL A 219 20.76 -12.81 2.95
CA VAL A 219 20.82 -11.43 2.39
C VAL A 219 20.56 -10.34 3.43
N GLY A 220 20.22 -10.71 4.65
CA GLY A 220 20.01 -9.75 5.76
C GLY A 220 18.62 -9.14 5.84
N LEU A 221 17.58 -9.82 5.30
CA LEU A 221 16.20 -9.43 5.55
C LEU A 221 15.88 -9.46 7.05
N GLY A 222 15.11 -8.49 7.50
CA GLY A 222 14.63 -8.44 8.88
C GLY A 222 13.53 -9.46 9.12
N TYR A 223 13.76 -10.39 10.07
CA TYR A 223 12.75 -11.30 10.58
C TYR A 223 12.88 -11.38 12.10
N ASP A 224 11.93 -10.80 12.82
CA ASP A 224 11.92 -10.81 14.28
C ASP A 224 10.57 -11.31 14.82
N VAL A 225 10.59 -12.13 15.86
CA VAL A 225 9.41 -12.70 16.50
C VAL A 225 9.44 -12.45 18.00
N GLY A 226 8.54 -11.61 18.48
CA GLY A 226 8.47 -11.18 19.87
C GLY A 226 7.11 -11.39 20.54
N ASN A 227 7.12 -11.61 21.86
CA ASN A 227 5.93 -11.58 22.67
C ASN A 227 5.62 -10.11 23.04
N VAL A 228 4.42 -9.62 22.72
CA VAL A 228 4.03 -8.23 23.00
C VAL A 228 2.98 -8.08 24.11
N GLY A 229 2.80 -9.15 24.89
CA GLY A 229 1.88 -9.14 26.04
C GLY A 229 0.41 -9.19 25.62
N GLN A 230 -0.44 -8.54 26.41
CA GLN A 230 -1.87 -8.40 26.12
C GLN A 230 -2.08 -7.28 25.11
N GLN A 231 -2.74 -7.58 24.00
CA GLN A 231 -3.12 -6.60 22.99
C GLN A 231 -4.64 -6.53 22.88
N THR A 232 -5.13 -5.37 22.43
CA THR A 232 -6.54 -5.14 22.11
C THR A 232 -6.63 -4.75 20.65
N PHE A 233 -7.36 -5.53 19.87
CA PHE A 233 -7.60 -5.24 18.45
C PHE A 233 -9.02 -4.70 18.27
N PRO A 234 -9.21 -3.67 17.45
CA PRO A 234 -10.53 -3.14 17.15
C PRO A 234 -11.35 -4.14 16.34
N ALA A 235 -12.64 -3.90 16.20
CA ALA A 235 -13.46 -4.55 15.21
C ALA A 235 -12.93 -4.26 13.79
N TYR A 236 -13.19 -5.18 12.86
CA TYR A 236 -12.93 -4.94 11.44
C TYR A 236 -13.90 -3.86 10.92
N SER A 237 -13.36 -2.80 10.33
CA SER A 237 -14.12 -1.64 9.86
C SER A 237 -14.51 -1.71 8.38
N GLY A 238 -13.96 -2.68 7.62
CA GLY A 238 -14.31 -2.84 6.20
C GLY A 238 -15.67 -3.51 5.97
N SER A 239 -16.17 -3.41 4.75
CA SER A 239 -17.38 -4.13 4.33
C SER A 239 -17.13 -5.65 4.33
N ILE A 240 -18.09 -6.41 4.85
CA ILE A 240 -18.15 -7.88 4.76
C ILE A 240 -19.29 -8.32 3.82
N VAL A 241 -20.04 -7.37 3.25
CA VAL A 241 -21.14 -7.65 2.33
C VAL A 241 -20.58 -8.01 0.95
N PRO A 242 -20.97 -9.16 0.38
CA PRO A 242 -20.57 -9.52 -0.97
C PRO A 242 -21.11 -8.52 -1.99
N GLU A 243 -20.28 -8.10 -2.96
CA GLU A 243 -20.73 -7.22 -4.05
C GLU A 243 -21.31 -7.99 -5.24
N HIS A 244 -20.92 -9.26 -5.40
CA HIS A 244 -21.26 -10.07 -6.58
C HIS A 244 -21.85 -11.45 -6.22
N ALA A 245 -21.87 -11.81 -4.94
CA ALA A 245 -22.44 -13.06 -4.49
C ALA A 245 -23.79 -12.80 -3.80
N GLU A 246 -24.79 -13.63 -4.12
CA GLU A 246 -26.11 -13.59 -3.50
C GLU A 246 -26.33 -14.79 -2.60
N VAL A 247 -27.00 -14.59 -1.48
CA VAL A 247 -27.44 -15.70 -0.62
C VAL A 247 -28.73 -16.24 -1.22
N PRO A 248 -28.78 -17.54 -1.64
CA PRO A 248 -30.01 -18.09 -2.19
C PRO A 248 -31.14 -18.07 -1.13
N ALA A 249 -32.35 -17.74 -1.56
CA ALA A 249 -33.51 -17.85 -0.70
C ALA A 249 -33.71 -19.30 -0.27
N SER A 250 -33.82 -19.54 1.03
CA SER A 250 -34.09 -20.86 1.64
C SER A 250 -35.56 -21.21 1.56
#